data_21cd9bd4dcde690a481be2a8fe0e7383
#
_entry.id   21cd9bd4dcde690a481be2a8fe0e7383
#
_cell.length_a   1.000
_cell.length_b   1.000
_cell.length_c   1.000
_cell.angle_alpha   90.00
_cell.angle_beta   90.00
_cell.angle_gamma   90.00
#
_symmetry.space_group_name_H-M   'P 1'
#
loop_
_entity.id
_entity.type
_entity.pdbx_description
1 polymer ?
#
loop_
_entity_poly.entity_id
_entity_poly.type
_entity_poly.pdbx_seq_one_letter_code
_entity_poly.pdbx_strand_id
1 'polypeptide(L)'
;MTEQVPPMSSHQITAGLYYNLKRMYDFSIEGYYKRLNNLIDYKDHWPVETHFSGWEDRVGLGKGKTYGVEFMAQKTNGKTTGWIGYTLSWSDRWFPDGSVNKGRHFPFRFDNRHKVNVVVSRKLSRKVELTGAWVFASGNHISLPEYKYLSPIYQKENGYAGVDSYRPMNSGLSARNNYQLSP
;
A
#
# COMPACT_ATOMS: atom_id res chain seq x y z
N MET A 1 24.72 7.15 2.37
CA MET A 1 23.73 6.70 3.36
C MET A 1 23.89 7.60 4.55
N THR A 2 22.83 8.17 5.06
CA THR A 2 22.87 8.99 6.26
C THR A 2 22.92 8.10 7.49
N GLU A 3 23.63 8.49 8.53
CA GLU A 3 23.73 7.69 9.77
C GLU A 3 22.39 7.57 10.51
N GLN A 4 21.46 8.50 10.26
CA GLN A 4 20.19 8.59 10.99
C GLN A 4 19.08 7.71 10.38
N VAL A 5 19.17 7.30 9.12
CA VAL A 5 18.16 6.51 8.44
C VAL A 5 18.74 5.17 7.99
N PRO A 6 18.53 4.11 8.76
CA PRO A 6 19.02 2.78 8.41
C PRO A 6 18.30 2.21 7.18
N PRO A 7 18.93 1.30 6.43
CA PRO A 7 18.31 0.69 5.27
C PRO A 7 17.06 -0.10 5.67
N MET A 8 16.06 -0.03 4.81
CA MET A 8 14.85 -0.85 4.95
C MET A 8 15.20 -2.32 4.77
N SER A 9 14.66 -3.18 5.63
CA SER A 9 14.83 -4.63 5.53
C SER A 9 13.49 -5.36 5.54
N SER A 10 13.46 -6.53 4.90
CA SER A 10 12.28 -7.38 4.92
C SER A 10 12.64 -8.85 5.04
N HIS A 11 11.80 -9.59 5.78
CA HIS A 11 11.85 -11.04 5.90
C HIS A 11 10.52 -11.60 5.47
N GLN A 12 10.56 -12.62 4.61
CA GLN A 12 9.34 -13.26 4.08
C GLN A 12 9.46 -14.77 4.23
N ILE A 13 8.37 -15.39 4.62
CA ILE A 13 8.17 -16.84 4.59
C ILE A 13 6.97 -17.09 3.68
N THR A 14 7.12 -18.09 2.82
CA THR A 14 6.11 -18.52 1.87
C THR A 14 5.99 -20.04 1.92
N ALA A 15 4.76 -20.54 1.85
CA ALA A 15 4.48 -21.96 1.71
C ALA A 15 3.29 -22.16 0.76
N GLY A 16 3.36 -23.17 -0.06
CA GLY A 16 2.31 -23.41 -1.05
C GLY A 16 2.18 -24.87 -1.45
N LEU A 17 1.06 -25.17 -2.07
CA LEU A 17 0.74 -26.47 -2.65
C LEU A 17 0.45 -26.28 -4.13
N TYR A 18 0.92 -27.25 -4.91
CA TYR A 18 0.68 -27.31 -6.34
C TYR A 18 0.08 -28.66 -6.69
N TYR A 19 -0.94 -28.64 -7.55
CA TYR A 19 -1.60 -29.88 -8.01
C TYR A 19 -1.88 -29.81 -9.51
N ASN A 20 -1.40 -30.81 -10.24
CA ASN A 20 -1.68 -30.98 -11.67
C ASN A 20 -2.73 -32.08 -11.87
N LEU A 21 -3.85 -31.69 -12.47
CA LEU A 21 -4.93 -32.59 -12.80
C LEU A 21 -4.91 -32.96 -14.28
N LYS A 22 -4.70 -34.26 -14.56
CA LYS A 22 -4.76 -34.85 -15.92
C LYS A 22 -3.84 -34.16 -16.94
N ARG A 23 -2.75 -33.53 -16.51
CA ARG A 23 -1.83 -32.73 -17.36
C ARG A 23 -2.55 -31.64 -18.17
N MET A 24 -3.71 -31.21 -17.70
CA MET A 24 -4.56 -30.24 -18.39
C MET A 24 -4.89 -29.02 -17.50
N TYR A 25 -5.01 -29.25 -16.21
CA TYR A 25 -5.33 -28.23 -15.25
C TYR A 25 -4.28 -28.16 -14.16
N ASP A 26 -3.79 -26.97 -13.90
CA ASP A 26 -2.87 -26.67 -12.82
C ASP A 26 -3.58 -25.82 -11.77
N PHE A 27 -3.42 -26.22 -10.51
CA PHE A 27 -3.95 -25.49 -9.36
C PHE A 27 -2.80 -25.20 -8.42
N SER A 28 -2.75 -23.99 -7.89
CA SER A 28 -1.86 -23.64 -6.80
C SER A 28 -2.56 -22.82 -5.73
N ILE A 29 -2.13 -23.03 -4.52
CA ILE A 29 -2.45 -22.19 -3.36
C ILE A 29 -1.15 -21.88 -2.65
N GLU A 30 -0.92 -20.60 -2.37
CA GLU A 30 0.27 -20.13 -1.70
C GLU A 30 -0.09 -19.15 -0.60
N GLY A 31 0.43 -19.36 0.60
CA GLY A 31 0.32 -18.44 1.72
C GLY A 31 1.67 -17.80 2.00
N TYR A 32 1.67 -16.51 2.33
CA TYR A 32 2.88 -15.80 2.68
C TYR A 32 2.69 -14.87 3.89
N TYR A 33 3.79 -14.67 4.60
CA TYR A 33 3.91 -13.67 5.66
C TYR A 33 5.22 -12.91 5.48
N LYS A 34 5.13 -11.58 5.45
CA LYS A 34 6.26 -10.66 5.28
C LYS A 34 6.30 -9.65 6.41
N ARG A 35 7.45 -9.50 7.03
CA ARG A 35 7.75 -8.47 8.02
C ARG A 35 8.69 -7.44 7.42
N LEU A 36 8.37 -6.17 7.65
CA LEU A 36 9.12 -5.02 7.15
C LEU A 36 9.65 -4.22 8.34
N ASN A 37 10.91 -3.80 8.28
CA ASN A 37 11.55 -2.95 9.29
C ASN A 37 12.14 -1.71 8.62
N ASN A 38 12.29 -0.66 9.40
CA ASN A 38 12.85 0.62 8.98
C ASN A 38 12.10 1.21 7.78
N LEU A 39 10.76 1.10 7.79
CA LEU A 39 9.92 1.82 6.85
C LEU A 39 10.02 3.31 7.13
N ILE A 40 9.99 4.11 6.08
CA ILE A 40 10.06 5.56 6.17
C ILE A 40 8.72 6.15 5.74
N ASP A 41 8.20 7.07 6.54
CA ASP A 41 7.05 7.92 6.16
C ASP A 41 7.23 9.30 6.81
N TYR A 42 6.61 10.32 6.23
CA TYR A 42 6.64 11.66 6.79
C TYR A 42 5.86 11.71 8.11
N LYS A 43 6.42 12.42 9.10
CA LYS A 43 5.75 12.67 10.37
C LYS A 43 4.47 13.45 10.15
N ASP A 44 3.41 13.11 10.88
CA ASP A 44 2.11 13.79 10.76
C ASP A 44 2.19 15.25 11.24
N HIS A 45 3.08 15.53 12.17
CA HIS A 45 3.29 16.87 12.72
C HIS A 45 4.76 17.25 12.56
N TRP A 46 4.98 18.30 11.81
CA TRP A 46 6.29 18.91 11.66
C TRP A 46 6.23 20.39 12.08
N PRO A 47 7.04 20.84 13.06
CA PRO A 47 7.11 22.24 13.43
C PRO A 47 7.66 23.05 12.25
N VAL A 48 6.96 24.12 11.85
CA VAL A 48 7.38 24.99 10.72
C VAL A 48 8.66 25.74 11.02
N GLU A 49 8.98 25.91 12.29
CA GLU A 49 10.05 26.81 12.77
C GLU A 49 11.47 26.25 12.66
N THR A 50 11.64 25.00 12.28
CA THR A 50 12.96 24.38 12.13
C THR A 50 13.52 24.65 10.75
N HIS A 51 14.09 25.81 10.56
CA HIS A 51 14.63 26.29 9.27
C HIS A 51 15.83 25.52 8.72
N PHE A 52 16.44 24.61 9.49
CA PHE A 52 17.72 23.96 9.11
C PHE A 52 17.79 22.47 9.38
N SER A 53 16.70 21.79 9.62
CA SER A 53 16.71 20.35 9.77
C SER A 53 16.75 19.64 8.42
N GLY A 54 17.57 18.62 8.32
CA GLY A 54 17.64 17.75 7.16
C GLY A 54 16.31 17.05 6.88
N TRP A 55 16.18 16.43 5.72
CA TRP A 55 14.98 15.65 5.38
C TRP A 55 14.79 14.45 6.35
N GLU A 56 15.89 13.97 6.95
CA GLU A 56 15.89 12.87 7.91
C GLU A 56 15.06 13.19 9.16
N ASP A 57 15.06 14.44 9.60
CA ASP A 57 14.29 14.86 10.77
C ASP A 57 12.78 14.88 10.51
N ARG A 58 12.38 14.92 9.23
CA ARG A 58 10.98 14.97 8.79
C ARG A 58 10.34 13.60 8.67
N VAL A 59 11.12 12.54 8.75
CA VAL A 59 10.64 11.17 8.57
C VAL A 59 10.64 10.40 9.89
N GLY A 60 9.68 9.51 10.04
CA GLY A 60 9.62 8.53 11.11
C GLY A 60 10.08 7.17 10.60
N LEU A 61 10.60 6.35 11.52
CA LEU A 61 10.98 4.98 11.25
C LEU A 61 9.87 4.03 11.70
N GLY A 62 9.32 3.30 10.75
CA GLY A 62 8.19 2.42 10.97
C GLY A 62 8.49 0.96 10.74
N LYS A 63 7.50 0.16 11.06
CA LYS A 63 7.44 -1.27 10.81
C LYS A 63 6.20 -1.60 10.00
N GLY A 64 6.23 -2.75 9.32
CA GLY A 64 5.07 -3.23 8.59
C GLY A 64 4.97 -4.74 8.63
N LYS A 65 3.78 -5.23 8.36
CA LYS A 65 3.50 -6.64 8.11
C LYS A 65 2.58 -6.75 6.90
N THR A 66 2.87 -7.73 6.06
CA THR A 66 2.01 -8.07 4.93
C THR A 66 1.83 -9.59 4.92
N TYR A 67 0.61 -10.05 4.76
CA TYR A 67 0.30 -11.47 4.68
C TYR A 67 -0.88 -11.69 3.76
N GLY A 68 -0.96 -12.87 3.19
CA GLY A 68 -2.03 -13.17 2.27
C GLY A 68 -2.01 -14.59 1.78
N VAL A 69 -3.02 -14.91 0.98
CA VAL A 69 -3.17 -16.19 0.28
C VAL A 69 -3.44 -15.92 -1.18
N GLU A 70 -2.77 -16.65 -2.04
CA GLU A 70 -2.90 -16.59 -3.49
C GLU A 70 -3.40 -17.93 -4.01
N PHE A 71 -4.40 -17.87 -4.87
CA PHE A 71 -4.95 -19.03 -5.58
C PHE A 71 -4.76 -18.83 -7.07
N MET A 72 -4.35 -19.88 -7.75
CA MET A 72 -4.30 -19.89 -9.20
C MET A 72 -4.90 -21.18 -9.75
N ALA A 73 -5.70 -21.05 -10.79
CA ALA A 73 -6.16 -22.15 -11.60
C ALA A 73 -5.84 -21.86 -13.06
N GLN A 74 -5.17 -22.79 -13.73
CA GLN A 74 -4.77 -22.65 -15.11
C GLN A 74 -5.22 -23.86 -15.91
N LYS A 75 -5.71 -23.61 -17.11
CA LYS A 75 -5.95 -24.63 -18.13
C LYS A 75 -4.98 -24.45 -19.27
N THR A 76 -4.13 -25.45 -19.51
CA THR A 76 -3.01 -25.39 -20.45
C THR A 76 -3.32 -25.96 -21.82
N ASN A 77 -4.29 -26.87 -21.93
CA ASN A 77 -4.54 -27.65 -23.14
C ASN A 77 -5.99 -27.50 -23.65
N GLY A 78 -6.15 -27.64 -24.98
CA GLY A 78 -7.44 -27.62 -25.67
C GLY A 78 -7.66 -26.37 -26.50
N LYS A 79 -8.88 -26.23 -27.05
CA LYS A 79 -9.27 -25.07 -27.87
C LYS A 79 -9.39 -23.79 -27.02
N THR A 80 -9.70 -23.94 -25.75
CA THR A 80 -9.78 -22.83 -24.79
C THR A 80 -8.76 -23.09 -23.70
N THR A 81 -7.86 -22.13 -23.49
CA THR A 81 -6.81 -22.11 -22.47
C THR A 81 -6.91 -20.79 -21.70
N GLY A 82 -6.26 -20.72 -20.56
CA GLY A 82 -6.26 -19.51 -19.75
C GLY A 82 -6.01 -19.79 -18.29
N TRP A 83 -6.06 -18.73 -17.49
CA TRP A 83 -5.88 -18.85 -16.05
C TRP A 83 -6.72 -17.81 -15.32
N ILE A 84 -7.01 -18.12 -14.06
CA ILE A 84 -7.59 -17.23 -13.09
C ILE A 84 -6.69 -17.23 -11.86
N GLY A 85 -6.33 -16.04 -11.41
CA GLY A 85 -5.61 -15.80 -10.17
C GLY A 85 -6.46 -14.98 -9.22
N TYR A 86 -6.46 -15.35 -7.95
CA TYR A 86 -7.10 -14.60 -6.89
C TYR A 86 -6.12 -14.41 -5.74
N THR A 87 -5.94 -13.15 -5.31
CA THR A 87 -5.12 -12.78 -4.16
C THR A 87 -6.00 -12.15 -3.10
N LEU A 88 -5.91 -12.66 -1.88
CA LEU A 88 -6.46 -12.07 -0.67
C LEU A 88 -5.29 -11.68 0.22
N SER A 89 -5.12 -10.37 0.48
CA SER A 89 -3.95 -9.88 1.22
C SER A 89 -4.28 -8.75 2.18
N TRP A 90 -3.44 -8.59 3.18
CA TRP A 90 -3.45 -7.53 4.18
C TRP A 90 -2.07 -6.93 4.29
N SER A 91 -2.00 -5.60 4.38
CA SER A 91 -0.76 -4.87 4.55
C SER A 91 -0.94 -3.74 5.54
N ASP A 92 -0.35 -3.90 6.72
CA ASP A 92 -0.42 -2.92 7.80
C ASP A 92 0.93 -2.28 8.06
N ARG A 93 0.89 -1.04 8.52
CA ARG A 93 2.05 -0.27 8.96
C ARG A 93 1.80 0.35 10.33
N TRP A 94 2.88 0.61 11.08
CA TRP A 94 2.84 1.40 12.30
C TRP A 94 4.20 2.01 12.59
N PHE A 95 4.21 3.12 13.30
CA PHE A 95 5.39 3.88 13.68
C PHE A 95 5.45 3.96 15.20
N PRO A 96 6.28 3.11 15.86
CA PRO A 96 6.28 2.96 17.32
C PRO A 96 6.63 4.23 18.09
N ASP A 97 7.36 5.15 17.46
CA ASP A 97 7.74 6.47 18.00
C ASP A 97 6.56 7.46 18.06
N GLY A 98 5.39 7.08 17.55
CA GLY A 98 4.21 7.94 17.51
C GLY A 98 4.25 9.04 16.44
N SER A 99 5.29 9.12 15.64
CA SER A 99 5.49 10.16 14.63
C SER A 99 4.45 10.13 13.52
N VAL A 100 3.89 8.96 13.24
CA VAL A 100 2.85 8.75 12.22
C VAL A 100 1.67 8.03 12.88
N ASN A 101 0.46 8.53 12.66
CA ASN A 101 -0.81 7.97 13.16
C ASN A 101 -0.80 7.69 14.68
N LYS A 102 -0.05 8.51 15.45
CA LYS A 102 0.09 8.36 16.91
C LYS A 102 0.55 6.95 17.33
N GLY A 103 1.37 6.28 16.52
CA GLY A 103 1.84 4.92 16.79
C GLY A 103 0.81 3.82 16.56
N ARG A 104 -0.39 4.14 16.10
CA ARG A 104 -1.44 3.15 15.83
C ARG A 104 -1.20 2.44 14.51
N HIS A 105 -1.64 1.20 14.42
CA HIS A 105 -1.66 0.46 13.17
C HIS A 105 -2.62 1.09 12.16
N PHE A 106 -2.24 1.09 10.89
CA PHE A 106 -3.08 1.53 9.80
C PHE A 106 -2.81 0.72 8.53
N PRO A 107 -3.82 0.50 7.66
CA PRO A 107 -3.62 -0.17 6.39
C PRO A 107 -2.69 0.64 5.50
N PHE A 108 -1.83 -0.05 4.77
CA PHE A 108 -1.00 0.60 3.77
C PHE A 108 -1.86 1.13 2.62
N ARG A 109 -1.47 2.26 2.03
CA ARG A 109 -2.23 2.88 0.93
C ARG A 109 -2.52 1.94 -0.25
N PHE A 110 -1.67 0.98 -0.49
CA PHE A 110 -1.82 -0.04 -1.54
C PHE A 110 -2.29 -1.40 -0.98
N ASP A 111 -2.99 -1.40 0.14
CA ASP A 111 -3.65 -2.60 0.67
C ASP A 111 -4.91 -2.90 -0.16
N ASN A 112 -4.68 -3.46 -1.36
CA ASN A 112 -5.77 -3.96 -2.19
C ASN A 112 -6.17 -5.34 -1.67
N ARG A 113 -7.18 -5.39 -0.84
CA ARG A 113 -7.61 -6.60 -0.13
C ARG A 113 -7.90 -7.75 -1.07
N HIS A 114 -8.57 -7.48 -2.18
CA HIS A 114 -8.97 -8.46 -3.17
C HIS A 114 -8.40 -8.09 -4.54
N LYS A 115 -7.72 -9.04 -5.17
CA LYS A 115 -7.28 -8.96 -6.57
C LYS A 115 -7.74 -10.19 -7.32
N VAL A 116 -8.34 -9.99 -8.49
CA VAL A 116 -8.70 -11.07 -9.41
C VAL A 116 -8.10 -10.74 -10.77
N ASN A 117 -7.43 -11.71 -11.34
CA ASN A 117 -6.89 -11.63 -12.69
C ASN A 117 -7.41 -12.82 -13.48
N VAL A 118 -7.96 -12.57 -14.66
CA VAL A 118 -8.49 -13.61 -15.54
C VAL A 118 -7.93 -13.38 -16.94
N VAL A 119 -7.38 -14.43 -17.51
CA VAL A 119 -6.94 -14.43 -18.91
C VAL A 119 -7.51 -15.66 -19.58
N VAL A 120 -8.20 -15.47 -20.69
CA VAL A 120 -8.78 -16.57 -21.48
C VAL A 120 -8.40 -16.38 -22.93
N SER A 121 -7.90 -17.44 -23.55
CA SER A 121 -7.59 -17.50 -24.95
C SER A 121 -8.38 -18.66 -25.61
N ARG A 122 -8.99 -18.39 -26.76
CA ARG A 122 -9.77 -19.38 -27.49
C ARG A 122 -9.38 -19.40 -28.97
N LYS A 123 -8.96 -20.56 -29.42
CA LYS A 123 -8.74 -20.82 -30.86
C LYS A 123 -10.09 -21.02 -31.55
N LEU A 124 -10.47 -20.06 -32.37
CA LEU A 124 -11.71 -20.09 -33.17
C LEU A 124 -11.52 -20.90 -34.44
N SER A 125 -10.33 -20.81 -35.06
CA SER A 125 -9.94 -21.57 -36.23
C SER A 125 -8.43 -21.86 -36.21
N ARG A 126 -7.92 -22.52 -37.27
CA ARG A 126 -6.46 -22.74 -37.41
C ARG A 126 -5.65 -21.43 -37.52
N LYS A 127 -6.29 -20.33 -37.93
CA LYS A 127 -5.63 -19.04 -38.21
C LYS A 127 -6.09 -17.93 -37.26
N VAL A 128 -7.09 -18.16 -36.44
CA VAL A 128 -7.70 -17.10 -35.61
C VAL A 128 -7.75 -17.57 -34.16
N GLU A 129 -7.17 -16.77 -33.29
CA GLU A 129 -7.24 -16.92 -31.84
C GLU A 129 -7.76 -15.63 -31.22
N LEU A 130 -8.70 -15.74 -30.31
CA LEU A 130 -9.25 -14.64 -29.53
C LEU A 130 -8.76 -14.73 -28.10
N THR A 131 -8.18 -13.65 -27.59
CA THR A 131 -7.72 -13.56 -26.20
C THR A 131 -8.37 -12.37 -25.51
N GLY A 132 -8.85 -12.60 -24.29
CA GLY A 132 -9.37 -11.59 -23.40
C GLY A 132 -8.66 -11.62 -22.06
N ALA A 133 -8.46 -10.45 -21.47
CA ALA A 133 -7.94 -10.29 -20.11
C ALA A 133 -8.86 -9.37 -19.31
N TRP A 134 -9.07 -9.72 -18.04
CA TRP A 134 -9.82 -8.92 -17.10
C TRP A 134 -9.10 -8.88 -15.76
N VAL A 135 -9.06 -7.68 -15.15
CA VAL A 135 -8.41 -7.43 -13.87
C VAL A 135 -9.36 -6.67 -12.98
N PHE A 136 -9.51 -7.16 -11.77
CA PHE A 136 -10.22 -6.47 -10.69
C PHE A 136 -9.29 -6.33 -9.49
N ALA A 137 -9.31 -5.16 -8.86
CA ALA A 137 -8.66 -4.93 -7.56
C ALA A 137 -9.58 -4.07 -6.69
N SER A 138 -9.71 -4.42 -5.42
CA SER A 138 -10.37 -3.53 -4.46
C SER A 138 -9.59 -2.21 -4.36
N GLY A 139 -10.30 -1.11 -4.05
CA GLY A 139 -9.72 0.22 -4.04
C GLY A 139 -8.58 0.40 -3.03
N ASN A 140 -7.76 1.41 -3.29
CA ASN A 140 -6.66 1.83 -2.42
C ASN A 140 -7.17 2.57 -1.19
N HIS A 141 -6.39 2.54 -0.11
CA HIS A 141 -6.62 3.38 1.05
C HIS A 141 -6.03 4.76 0.82
N ILE A 142 -6.78 5.81 1.14
CA ILE A 142 -6.34 7.19 1.06
C ILE A 142 -6.56 7.89 2.40
N SER A 143 -5.69 8.83 2.72
CA SER A 143 -5.88 9.75 3.83
C SER A 143 -6.42 11.06 3.28
N LEU A 144 -7.62 11.45 3.68
CA LEU A 144 -8.23 12.71 3.28
C LEU A 144 -7.95 13.78 4.34
N PRO A 145 -7.60 15.01 3.94
CA PRO A 145 -7.59 16.14 4.86
C PRO A 145 -9.05 16.47 5.26
N GLU A 146 -9.34 16.45 6.56
CA GLU A 146 -10.70 16.69 7.04
C GLU A 146 -11.07 18.19 7.03
N TYR A 147 -10.10 19.05 7.31
CA TYR A 147 -10.32 20.50 7.30
C TYR A 147 -9.01 21.27 7.13
N LYS A 148 -9.15 22.51 6.77
CA LYS A 148 -8.08 23.49 6.65
C LYS A 148 -8.40 24.65 7.59
N TYR A 149 -7.41 25.18 8.28
CA TYR A 149 -7.57 26.38 9.06
C TYR A 149 -6.48 27.39 8.74
N LEU A 150 -6.80 28.66 8.91
CA LEU A 150 -5.82 29.72 8.85
C LEU A 150 -5.12 29.78 10.21
N SER A 151 -3.84 29.48 10.24
CA SER A 151 -3.03 29.71 11.43
C SER A 151 -2.72 31.20 11.51
N PRO A 152 -3.09 31.90 12.59
CA PRO A 152 -2.59 33.26 12.78
C PRO A 152 -1.09 33.17 12.96
N ILE A 153 -0.36 33.86 12.09
CA ILE A 153 1.08 34.03 12.27
C ILE A 153 1.25 34.99 13.44
N TYR A 154 2.02 34.56 14.45
CA TYR A 154 2.52 35.48 15.46
C TYR A 154 3.26 36.62 14.77
N GLN A 155 2.78 37.84 14.97
CA GLN A 155 3.49 39.04 14.57
C GLN A 155 4.85 39.05 15.29
N LYS A 156 5.89 38.83 14.55
CA LYS A 156 7.21 39.24 15.00
C LYS A 156 7.27 40.79 14.84
N GLU A 157 7.89 41.43 15.76
CA GLU A 157 7.93 42.89 16.00
C GLU A 157 8.22 43.86 14.82
N ASN A 158 8.21 43.39 13.59
CA ASN A 158 8.52 44.20 12.40
C ASN A 158 7.40 44.25 11.34
N GLY A 159 6.16 44.23 11.77
CA GLY A 159 5.07 44.86 11.01
C GLY A 159 4.59 44.19 9.72
N TYR A 160 5.00 43.01 9.37
CA TYR A 160 4.45 42.24 8.24
C TYR A 160 3.52 41.15 8.71
N ALA A 161 2.23 41.37 8.54
CA ALA A 161 1.23 40.29 8.66
C ALA A 161 1.27 39.44 7.37
N GLY A 162 2.12 38.45 7.37
CA GLY A 162 2.05 37.39 6.36
C GLY A 162 0.97 36.40 6.77
N VAL A 163 0.02 36.11 5.91
CA VAL A 163 -0.89 34.96 6.07
C VAL A 163 -0.10 33.75 5.59
N ASP A 164 0.42 32.97 6.51
CA ASP A 164 1.11 31.76 6.11
C ASP A 164 0.10 30.71 5.65
N SER A 165 0.39 30.26 4.48
CA SER A 165 -0.42 29.42 3.68
C SER A 165 -0.68 28.08 4.37
N TYR A 166 -1.91 27.66 4.38
CA TYR A 166 -2.38 26.31 4.25
C TYR A 166 -1.53 25.22 4.88
N ARG A 167 -1.78 24.89 6.11
CA ARG A 167 -1.54 23.54 6.60
C ARG A 167 -2.80 22.71 6.40
N PRO A 168 -2.77 21.66 5.58
CA PRO A 168 -3.72 20.59 5.78
C PRO A 168 -3.37 20.01 7.15
N MET A 169 -4.19 20.31 8.15
CA MET A 169 -4.12 19.54 9.35
C MET A 169 -4.62 18.14 9.02
N ASN A 170 -3.71 17.21 8.87
CA ASN A 170 -3.97 15.91 9.44
C ASN A 170 -4.06 16.21 10.93
N SER A 171 -5.27 16.47 11.38
CA SER A 171 -5.50 16.87 12.75
C SER A 171 -4.85 15.83 13.63
N GLY A 172 -3.95 16.26 14.50
CA GLY A 172 -3.36 15.39 15.48
C GLY A 172 -4.38 14.78 16.44
N LEU A 173 -5.65 14.88 16.18
CA LEU A 173 -6.77 14.37 16.93
C LEU A 173 -7.44 13.18 16.26
N SER A 174 -7.32 13.01 14.94
CA SER A 174 -7.88 11.83 14.29
C SER A 174 -6.79 10.88 13.82
N ALA A 175 -7.04 9.60 13.96
CA ALA A 175 -6.35 8.58 13.25
C ALA A 175 -6.36 8.96 11.75
N ARG A 176 -5.31 8.62 10.99
CA ARG A 176 -5.39 8.71 9.53
C ARG A 176 -6.68 8.03 9.12
N ASN A 177 -7.64 8.79 8.66
CA ASN A 177 -8.89 8.24 8.17
C ASN A 177 -8.58 7.58 6.83
N ASN A 178 -8.39 6.27 6.87
CA ASN A 178 -8.11 5.49 5.69
C ASN A 178 -9.44 5.09 5.06
N TYR A 179 -9.82 5.78 4.00
CA TYR A 179 -10.95 5.41 3.18
C TYR A 179 -10.49 4.46 2.07
N GLN A 180 -11.19 3.36 1.93
CA GLN A 180 -11.00 2.49 0.78
C GLN A 180 -11.83 3.01 -0.38
N LEU A 181 -11.18 3.31 -1.49
CA LEU A 181 -11.88 3.68 -2.71
C LEU A 181 -12.56 2.44 -3.28
N SER A 182 -13.86 2.53 -3.54
CA SER A 182 -14.55 1.50 -4.33
C SER A 182 -14.06 1.54 -5.77
N PRO A 183 -13.90 0.38 -6.42
CA PRO A 183 -13.54 0.30 -7.83
C PRO A 183 -14.64 0.86 -8.72
#